data_d9b6942ac258b34bc8154d4936cfea2b
#
_entry.id   d9b6942ac258b34bc8154d4936cfea2b
#
_cell.length_a   1.000
_cell.length_b   1.000
_cell.length_c   1.000
_cell.angle_alpha   90.00
_cell.angle_beta   90.00
_cell.angle_gamma   90.00
#
_symmetry.space_group_name_H-M   'P 1'
#
loop_
_entity.id
_entity.type
_entity.pdbx_description
1 polymer ?
#
loop_
_entity_poly.entity_id
_entity_poly.type
_entity_poly.pdbx_seq_one_letter_code
_entity_poly.pdbx_strand_id
1 'polypeptide(L)'
;MPFMKENLSKTLNKPVMISLVLVIVGVITLLYPVAAAYMHNASHAREAQKYIDVQKGVSDADRERWIAQAQSYNERLARIPILDPWLSRVSKDSRLYREYMAQLNAPGTDDAVMSVVSIPSITTTLPVFHGTDDEALDKGLGHIYGSSLPVGGENTHAVITGHSGLAEATMFDNLEKVQVGDMVYVDTVGKVLTYKVTDTEVVLPSEIESLRAQKGKDLLTLITCTPYAINTHRLLVHAERVETSEENLPQSAVRWEGWMAWRILAALAIVAVVLAIYLRRRAGNKENERV
;
A
#
# COMPACT_ATOMS: atom_id res chain seq x y z
N MET A 1 13.74 -52.56 -14.15
CA MET A 1 14.23 -51.40 -13.37
C MET A 1 13.58 -51.32 -11.99
N PRO A 2 13.82 -52.24 -11.05
CA PRO A 2 13.31 -52.10 -9.66
C PRO A 2 14.34 -51.74 -8.61
N PHE A 3 15.63 -51.58 -8.95
CA PHE A 3 16.73 -51.42 -7.96
C PHE A 3 16.96 -50.01 -7.42
N MET A 4 16.25 -48.98 -7.90
CA MET A 4 16.51 -47.59 -7.50
C MET A 4 15.52 -47.05 -6.46
N LYS A 5 14.42 -47.76 -6.18
CA LYS A 5 13.41 -47.31 -5.18
C LYS A 5 13.67 -47.77 -3.75
N GLU A 6 14.48 -48.79 -3.55
CA GLU A 6 14.68 -49.44 -2.23
C GLU A 6 15.73 -48.73 -1.34
N ASN A 7 16.62 -47.92 -1.92
CA ASN A 7 17.70 -47.26 -1.18
C ASN A 7 17.37 -45.90 -0.56
N LEU A 8 16.19 -45.30 -0.88
CA LEU A 8 15.83 -44.00 -0.30
C LEU A 8 15.16 -44.13 1.07
N SER A 9 14.58 -45.28 1.41
CA SER A 9 13.82 -45.47 2.65
C SER A 9 14.65 -45.93 3.85
N LYS A 10 15.89 -46.35 3.65
CA LYS A 10 16.73 -46.95 4.72
C LYS A 10 17.62 -45.97 5.49
N THR A 11 17.70 -44.68 5.16
CA THR A 11 18.69 -43.75 5.76
C THR A 11 18.11 -42.57 6.55
N LEU A 12 16.81 -42.40 6.65
CA LEU A 12 16.26 -41.35 7.49
C LEU A 12 15.75 -41.95 8.81
N ASN A 13 16.59 -41.95 9.84
CA ASN A 13 16.17 -42.21 11.20
C ASN A 13 15.09 -41.21 11.60
N LYS A 14 14.03 -41.64 12.36
CA LYS A 14 12.92 -40.79 12.80
C LYS A 14 13.37 -39.40 13.32
N PRO A 15 14.44 -39.26 14.14
CA PRO A 15 14.91 -37.94 14.61
C PRO A 15 15.42 -37.03 13.46
N VAL A 16 16.03 -37.60 12.44
CA VAL A 16 16.50 -36.82 11.26
C VAL A 16 15.31 -36.30 10.44
N MET A 17 14.28 -37.10 10.25
CA MET A 17 13.04 -36.66 9.59
C MET A 17 12.36 -35.54 10.37
N ILE A 18 12.22 -35.67 11.68
CA ILE A 18 11.64 -34.62 12.53
C ILE A 18 12.44 -33.33 12.42
N SER A 19 13.78 -33.40 12.49
CA SER A 19 14.63 -32.22 12.36
C SER A 19 14.48 -31.56 11.00
N LEU A 20 14.37 -32.33 9.90
CA LEU A 20 14.18 -31.82 8.56
C LEU A 20 12.82 -31.11 8.44
N VAL A 21 11.76 -31.71 8.97
CA VAL A 21 10.42 -31.10 8.97
C VAL A 21 10.42 -29.77 9.74
N LEU A 22 11.07 -29.73 10.91
CA LEU A 22 11.17 -28.49 11.71
C LEU A 22 11.94 -27.39 10.97
N VAL A 23 13.01 -27.73 10.26
CA VAL A 23 13.75 -26.77 9.42
C VAL A 23 12.89 -26.25 8.29
N ILE A 24 12.17 -27.13 7.59
CA ILE A 24 11.27 -26.73 6.50
C ILE A 24 10.19 -25.79 7.01
N VAL A 25 9.52 -26.14 8.11
CA VAL A 25 8.50 -25.29 8.75
C VAL A 25 9.09 -23.94 9.14
N GLY A 26 10.29 -23.93 9.76
CA GLY A 26 10.97 -22.69 10.14
C GLY A 26 11.29 -21.79 8.94
N VAL A 27 11.78 -22.36 7.82
CA VAL A 27 12.06 -21.63 6.59
C VAL A 27 10.76 -21.09 5.96
N ILE A 28 9.70 -21.89 5.92
CA ILE A 28 8.38 -21.45 5.41
C ILE A 28 7.84 -20.29 6.25
N THR A 29 7.89 -20.40 7.58
CA THR A 29 7.44 -19.33 8.50
C THR A 29 8.25 -18.05 8.33
N LEU A 30 9.58 -18.17 8.09
CA LEU A 30 10.46 -17.03 7.85
C LEU A 30 10.16 -16.32 6.52
N LEU A 31 9.85 -17.09 5.46
CA LEU A 31 9.62 -16.56 4.11
C LEU A 31 8.17 -16.17 3.85
N TYR A 32 7.20 -16.65 4.66
CA TYR A 32 5.78 -16.34 4.48
C TYR A 32 5.50 -14.83 4.39
N PRO A 33 5.99 -13.96 5.32
CA PRO A 33 5.71 -12.52 5.21
C PRO A 33 6.32 -11.87 3.97
N VAL A 34 7.46 -12.40 3.48
CA VAL A 34 8.08 -11.91 2.24
C VAL A 34 7.18 -12.22 1.03
N ALA A 35 6.69 -13.45 0.95
CA ALA A 35 5.79 -13.87 -0.13
C ALA A 35 4.46 -13.10 -0.07
N ALA A 36 3.87 -12.97 1.12
CA ALA A 36 2.62 -12.24 1.32
C ALA A 36 2.76 -10.77 0.92
N ALA A 37 3.75 -10.05 1.46
CA ALA A 37 3.97 -8.64 1.14
C ALA A 37 4.29 -8.42 -0.35
N TYR A 38 5.07 -9.31 -0.98
CA TYR A 38 5.31 -9.22 -2.42
C TYR A 38 4.01 -9.38 -3.23
N MET A 39 3.16 -10.35 -2.87
CA MET A 39 1.89 -10.62 -3.57
C MET A 39 0.92 -9.44 -3.41
N HIS A 40 0.78 -8.88 -2.21
CA HIS A 40 -0.08 -7.72 -1.96
C HIS A 40 0.43 -6.48 -2.67
N ASN A 41 1.73 -6.16 -2.56
CA ASN A 41 2.31 -5.02 -3.27
C ASN A 41 2.16 -5.15 -4.80
N ALA A 42 2.32 -6.36 -5.34
CA ALA A 42 2.10 -6.63 -6.77
C ALA A 42 0.62 -6.51 -7.16
N SER A 43 -0.31 -6.84 -6.26
CA SER A 43 -1.74 -6.65 -6.50
C SER A 43 -2.10 -5.17 -6.56
N HIS A 44 -1.65 -4.37 -5.57
CA HIS A 44 -1.88 -2.93 -5.54
C HIS A 44 -1.28 -2.22 -6.77
N ALA A 45 -0.05 -2.58 -7.15
CA ALA A 45 0.60 -2.02 -8.34
C ALA A 45 -0.19 -2.36 -9.63
N ARG A 46 -0.71 -3.59 -9.74
CA ARG A 46 -1.55 -4.00 -10.88
C ARG A 46 -2.87 -3.25 -10.92
N GLU A 47 -3.52 -3.06 -9.78
CA GLU A 47 -4.79 -2.33 -9.71
C GLU A 47 -4.59 -0.84 -10.05
N ALA A 48 -3.54 -0.21 -9.53
CA ALA A 48 -3.18 1.15 -9.90
C ALA A 48 -2.89 1.28 -11.41
N GLN A 49 -2.13 0.32 -11.99
CA GLN A 49 -1.82 0.32 -13.41
C GLN A 49 -3.06 0.09 -14.27
N LYS A 50 -3.94 -0.85 -13.87
CA LYS A 50 -5.22 -1.11 -14.55
C LYS A 50 -6.08 0.17 -14.59
N TYR A 51 -6.19 0.90 -13.47
CA TYR A 51 -6.88 2.19 -13.42
C TYR A 51 -6.29 3.17 -14.43
N ILE A 52 -4.97 3.40 -14.39
CA ILE A 52 -4.27 4.33 -15.30
C ILE A 52 -4.53 3.94 -16.78
N ASP A 53 -4.46 2.65 -17.09
CA ASP A 53 -4.65 2.18 -18.47
C ASP A 53 -6.11 2.34 -18.96
N VAL A 54 -7.09 2.10 -18.09
CA VAL A 54 -8.50 2.34 -18.38
C VAL A 54 -8.75 3.84 -18.65
N GLN A 55 -8.14 4.73 -17.84
CA GLN A 55 -8.32 6.18 -17.99
C GLN A 55 -7.75 6.73 -19.31
N LYS A 56 -6.76 6.08 -19.93
CA LYS A 56 -6.26 6.45 -21.26
C LYS A 56 -7.32 6.31 -22.36
N GLY A 57 -8.29 5.41 -22.18
CA GLY A 57 -9.40 5.20 -23.10
C GLY A 57 -10.60 6.11 -22.89
N VAL A 58 -10.61 6.91 -21.82
CA VAL A 58 -11.72 7.84 -21.49
C VAL A 58 -11.66 9.06 -22.40
N SER A 59 -12.82 9.46 -22.96
CA SER A 59 -12.90 10.67 -23.78
C SER A 59 -12.67 11.94 -22.93
N ASP A 60 -12.09 12.97 -23.52
CA ASP A 60 -11.88 14.25 -22.83
C ASP A 60 -13.19 14.84 -22.32
N ALA A 61 -14.26 14.73 -23.08
CA ALA A 61 -15.61 15.21 -22.67
C ALA A 61 -16.16 14.48 -21.45
N ASP A 62 -15.93 13.14 -21.34
CA ASP A 62 -16.35 12.37 -20.16
C ASP A 62 -15.49 12.73 -18.94
N ARG A 63 -14.18 12.87 -19.14
CA ARG A 63 -13.25 13.30 -18.10
C ARG A 63 -13.62 14.67 -17.53
N GLU A 64 -13.82 15.64 -18.39
CA GLU A 64 -14.25 17.00 -17.98
C GLU A 64 -15.57 16.97 -17.21
N ARG A 65 -16.54 16.18 -17.68
CA ARG A 65 -17.83 16.02 -17.00
C ARG A 65 -17.67 15.46 -15.58
N TRP A 66 -16.91 14.40 -15.40
CA TRP A 66 -16.69 13.78 -14.06
C TRP A 66 -15.91 14.70 -13.13
N ILE A 67 -14.89 15.38 -13.63
CA ILE A 67 -14.15 16.36 -12.86
C ILE A 67 -15.05 17.52 -12.44
N ALA A 68 -15.87 18.07 -13.36
CA ALA A 68 -16.81 19.14 -13.04
C ALA A 68 -17.88 18.71 -12.01
N GLN A 69 -18.38 17.48 -12.10
CA GLN A 69 -19.28 16.91 -11.08
C GLN A 69 -18.62 16.83 -9.71
N ALA A 70 -17.38 16.33 -9.64
CA ALA A 70 -16.63 16.24 -8.41
C ALA A 70 -16.25 17.62 -7.83
N GLN A 71 -15.94 18.60 -8.66
CA GLN A 71 -15.73 19.99 -8.25
C GLN A 71 -17.01 20.60 -7.67
N SER A 72 -18.16 20.42 -8.36
CA SER A 72 -19.45 20.87 -7.84
C SER A 72 -19.84 20.17 -6.52
N TYR A 73 -19.42 18.92 -6.33
CA TYR A 73 -19.56 18.24 -5.04
C TYR A 73 -18.67 18.92 -3.98
N ASN A 74 -17.40 19.21 -4.28
CA ASN A 74 -16.49 19.89 -3.37
C ASN A 74 -16.99 21.27 -2.91
N GLU A 75 -17.59 22.05 -3.78
CA GLU A 75 -18.21 23.36 -3.44
C GLU A 75 -19.32 23.25 -2.38
N ARG A 76 -20.00 22.10 -2.34
CA ARG A 76 -21.10 21.84 -1.39
C ARG A 76 -20.64 21.24 -0.06
N LEU A 77 -19.39 20.75 -0.02
CA LEU A 77 -18.82 20.03 1.13
C LEU A 77 -18.62 20.87 2.40
N ALA A 78 -18.58 22.20 2.31
CA ALA A 78 -18.23 23.12 3.42
C ALA A 78 -19.03 22.92 4.73
N ARG A 79 -19.96 21.99 4.78
CA ARG A 79 -20.83 21.68 5.93
C ARG A 79 -20.68 20.26 6.48
N ILE A 80 -19.84 19.41 5.89
CA ILE A 80 -19.66 18.02 6.33
C ILE A 80 -18.43 17.98 7.24
N PRO A 81 -18.52 17.48 8.49
CA PRO A 81 -17.36 17.34 9.35
C PRO A 81 -16.45 16.25 8.81
N ILE A 82 -15.14 16.51 8.79
CA ILE A 82 -14.12 15.49 8.59
C ILE A 82 -14.07 14.63 9.86
N LEU A 83 -14.14 13.32 9.72
CA LEU A 83 -14.09 12.38 10.84
C LEU A 83 -12.87 11.49 10.67
N ASP A 84 -12.16 11.25 11.78
CA ASP A 84 -11.07 10.26 11.78
C ASP A 84 -11.62 8.90 11.30
N PRO A 85 -10.92 8.21 10.39
CA PRO A 85 -11.34 6.93 9.82
C PRO A 85 -11.63 5.86 10.87
N TRP A 86 -10.88 5.87 11.96
CA TRP A 86 -11.02 4.89 13.05
C TRP A 86 -12.11 5.24 14.06
N LEU A 87 -12.62 6.47 14.04
CA LEU A 87 -13.80 6.86 14.81
C LEU A 87 -15.12 6.56 14.08
N SER A 88 -15.06 5.82 13.02
CA SER A 88 -16.08 5.42 12.05
C SER A 88 -17.53 5.43 12.57
N ARG A 89 -18.17 6.58 12.52
CA ARG A 89 -19.63 6.76 12.79
C ARG A 89 -20.35 7.39 11.61
N VAL A 90 -19.79 7.20 10.40
CA VAL A 90 -20.46 7.65 9.19
C VAL A 90 -21.63 6.71 8.92
N SER A 91 -22.84 7.24 8.93
CA SER A 91 -24.01 6.48 8.51
C SER A 91 -23.92 6.21 7.01
N LYS A 92 -23.57 5.00 6.63
CA LYS A 92 -23.48 4.54 5.24
C LYS A 92 -24.84 4.64 4.52
N ASP A 93 -25.94 4.66 5.26
CA ASP A 93 -27.30 4.81 4.72
C ASP A 93 -27.72 6.26 4.47
N SER A 94 -26.87 7.24 4.82
CA SER A 94 -27.19 8.64 4.58
C SER A 94 -27.20 8.99 3.10
N ARG A 95 -28.06 9.94 2.71
CA ARG A 95 -28.11 10.45 1.33
C ARG A 95 -26.75 11.04 0.93
N LEU A 96 -26.11 11.79 1.82
CA LEU A 96 -24.84 12.46 1.57
C LEU A 96 -23.71 11.44 1.33
N TYR A 97 -23.70 10.33 2.09
CA TYR A 97 -22.72 9.26 1.86
C TYR A 97 -22.93 8.55 0.52
N ARG A 98 -24.19 8.31 0.12
CA ARG A 98 -24.48 7.75 -1.21
C ARG A 98 -24.10 8.70 -2.35
N GLU A 99 -24.31 10.03 -2.18
CA GLU A 99 -23.84 11.03 -3.14
C GLU A 99 -22.30 11.01 -3.28
N TYR A 100 -21.59 10.86 -2.16
CA TYR A 100 -20.14 10.71 -2.14
C TYR A 100 -19.69 9.45 -2.89
N MET A 101 -20.26 8.29 -2.57
CA MET A 101 -19.93 7.02 -3.20
C MET A 101 -20.24 6.99 -4.71
N ALA A 102 -21.08 7.88 -5.19
CA ALA A 102 -21.41 8.01 -6.61
C ALA A 102 -20.41 8.89 -7.40
N GLN A 103 -19.50 9.61 -6.72
CA GLN A 103 -18.51 10.44 -7.38
C GLN A 103 -17.36 9.60 -7.93
N LEU A 104 -16.76 10.05 -9.04
CA LEU A 104 -15.51 9.49 -9.60
C LEU A 104 -15.54 7.95 -9.84
N ASN A 105 -16.73 7.37 -9.98
CA ASN A 105 -16.90 5.96 -10.36
C ASN A 105 -16.70 5.83 -11.88
N ALA A 106 -15.44 5.75 -12.31
CA ALA A 106 -15.11 5.62 -13.72
C ALA A 106 -15.54 4.22 -14.24
N PRO A 107 -16.19 4.13 -15.41
CA PRO A 107 -16.54 2.85 -16.02
C PRO A 107 -15.29 2.00 -16.29
N GLY A 108 -15.42 0.68 -16.10
CA GLY A 108 -14.33 -0.28 -16.40
C GLY A 108 -13.35 -0.52 -15.25
N THR A 109 -13.57 0.07 -14.08
CA THR A 109 -12.90 -0.30 -12.84
C THR A 109 -13.85 -1.14 -11.99
N ASP A 110 -13.56 -2.44 -11.85
CA ASP A 110 -14.44 -3.38 -11.13
C ASP A 110 -14.56 -3.05 -9.63
N ASP A 111 -13.59 -2.34 -9.07
CA ASP A 111 -13.43 -2.06 -7.64
C ASP A 111 -13.57 -0.58 -7.25
N ALA A 112 -14.20 0.26 -8.07
CA ALA A 112 -14.47 1.68 -7.74
C ALA A 112 -13.23 2.48 -7.27
N VAL A 113 -12.07 2.25 -7.93
CA VAL A 113 -10.87 3.08 -7.70
C VAL A 113 -11.19 4.53 -8.09
N MET A 114 -11.03 5.45 -7.14
CA MET A 114 -11.30 6.87 -7.31
C MET A 114 -10.13 7.60 -7.98
N SER A 115 -8.93 7.27 -7.57
CA SER A 115 -7.69 7.89 -8.03
C SER A 115 -6.48 6.98 -7.73
N VAL A 116 -5.30 7.37 -8.22
CA VAL A 116 -4.03 6.74 -7.89
C VAL A 116 -3.10 7.78 -7.29
N VAL A 117 -2.49 7.47 -6.14
CA VAL A 117 -1.44 8.30 -5.51
C VAL A 117 -0.09 7.70 -5.81
N SER A 118 0.86 8.55 -6.22
CA SER A 118 2.25 8.17 -6.43
C SER A 118 3.21 9.12 -5.72
N ILE A 119 4.17 8.53 -4.99
CA ILE A 119 5.18 9.25 -4.19
C ILE A 119 6.56 8.67 -4.57
N PRO A 120 7.27 9.27 -5.55
CA PRO A 120 8.52 8.72 -6.07
C PRO A 120 9.63 8.58 -5.04
N SER A 121 9.75 9.55 -4.11
CA SER A 121 10.80 9.55 -3.08
C SER A 121 10.79 8.30 -2.19
N ILE A 122 9.63 7.67 -2.06
CA ILE A 122 9.44 6.43 -1.31
C ILE A 122 9.00 5.26 -2.20
N THR A 123 9.08 5.38 -3.52
CA THR A 123 8.71 4.35 -4.52
C THR A 123 7.33 3.74 -4.25
N THR A 124 6.35 4.57 -3.95
CA THR A 124 4.98 4.14 -3.61
C THR A 124 4.02 4.58 -4.72
N THR A 125 3.22 3.67 -5.24
CA THR A 125 2.10 3.94 -6.15
C THR A 125 0.95 3.03 -5.76
N LEU A 126 -0.14 3.61 -5.29
CA LEU A 126 -1.27 2.90 -4.68
C LEU A 126 -2.60 3.44 -5.20
N PRO A 127 -3.59 2.56 -5.42
CA PRO A 127 -4.96 2.96 -5.73
C PRO A 127 -5.64 3.57 -4.49
N VAL A 128 -6.53 4.52 -4.71
CA VAL A 128 -7.35 5.18 -3.70
C VAL A 128 -8.81 4.78 -3.90
N PHE A 129 -9.44 4.32 -2.83
CA PHE A 129 -10.84 3.91 -2.80
C PHE A 129 -11.70 4.90 -2.01
N HIS A 130 -13.01 4.82 -2.22
CA HIS A 130 -13.97 5.61 -1.45
C HIS A 130 -14.05 5.10 0.00
N GLY A 131 -14.00 6.03 0.95
CA GLY A 131 -14.12 5.71 2.37
C GLY A 131 -12.85 5.14 2.98
N THR A 132 -12.98 4.71 4.21
CA THR A 132 -11.86 4.28 5.05
C THR A 132 -12.25 3.08 5.91
N ASP A 133 -13.22 2.29 5.43
CA ASP A 133 -13.52 1.02 6.04
C ASP A 133 -12.45 -0.02 5.75
N ASP A 134 -12.50 -1.14 6.48
CA ASP A 134 -11.50 -2.20 6.38
C ASP A 134 -11.39 -2.71 4.93
N GLU A 135 -12.52 -2.82 4.20
CA GLU A 135 -12.51 -3.28 2.82
C GLU A 135 -11.73 -2.34 1.89
N ALA A 136 -11.90 -1.02 2.01
CA ALA A 136 -11.17 -0.03 1.23
C ALA A 136 -9.68 -0.02 1.59
N LEU A 137 -9.36 -0.06 2.88
CA LEU A 137 -7.99 0.03 3.37
C LEU A 137 -7.18 -1.25 3.16
N ASP A 138 -7.83 -2.41 3.05
CA ASP A 138 -7.18 -3.67 2.67
C ASP A 138 -6.79 -3.69 1.18
N LYS A 139 -7.58 -3.02 0.33
CA LYS A 139 -7.35 -2.94 -1.12
C LYS A 139 -6.34 -1.86 -1.53
N GLY A 140 -6.15 -0.83 -0.70
CA GLY A 140 -5.28 0.29 -1.02
C GLY A 140 -5.38 1.45 -0.04
N LEU A 141 -5.37 2.66 -0.56
CA LEU A 141 -5.59 3.87 0.21
C LEU A 141 -7.09 4.19 0.28
N GLY A 142 -7.51 4.82 1.37
CA GLY A 142 -8.88 5.30 1.55
C GLY A 142 -8.97 6.83 1.47
N HIS A 143 -9.95 7.35 0.74
CA HIS A 143 -10.27 8.77 0.76
C HIS A 143 -11.23 9.06 1.94
N ILE A 144 -10.86 10.02 2.78
CA ILE A 144 -11.66 10.35 3.98
C ILE A 144 -12.94 11.08 3.58
N TYR A 145 -14.08 10.47 3.90
CA TYR A 145 -15.39 11.10 3.72
C TYR A 145 -15.48 12.43 4.50
N GLY A 146 -15.95 13.46 3.83
CA GLY A 146 -16.02 14.83 4.38
C GLY A 146 -14.83 15.71 3.99
N SER A 147 -13.76 15.15 3.45
CA SER A 147 -12.70 15.90 2.79
C SER A 147 -13.02 16.13 1.31
N SER A 148 -12.33 17.07 0.65
CA SER A 148 -12.54 17.33 -0.78
C SER A 148 -12.13 16.14 -1.62
N LEU A 149 -12.89 15.80 -2.66
CA LEU A 149 -12.49 14.84 -3.67
C LEU A 149 -11.19 15.29 -4.36
N PRO A 150 -10.29 14.37 -4.72
CA PRO A 150 -8.94 14.69 -5.20
C PRO A 150 -8.92 15.12 -6.68
N VAL A 151 -9.70 16.14 -7.02
CA VAL A 151 -9.77 16.74 -8.36
C VAL A 151 -9.16 18.13 -8.43
N GLY A 152 -8.61 18.61 -7.31
CA GLY A 152 -8.01 19.92 -7.16
C GLY A 152 -9.04 21.07 -7.18
N GLY A 153 -8.55 22.27 -6.99
CA GLY A 153 -9.31 23.51 -7.01
C GLY A 153 -9.04 24.38 -5.79
N GLU A 154 -9.31 25.67 -5.92
CA GLU A 154 -9.19 26.59 -4.79
C GLU A 154 -10.17 26.24 -3.66
N ASN A 155 -9.73 26.43 -2.43
CA ASN A 155 -10.49 26.13 -1.21
C ASN A 155 -10.78 24.63 -1.05
N THR A 156 -9.94 23.76 -1.61
CA THR A 156 -10.07 22.31 -1.44
C THR A 156 -8.97 21.73 -0.57
N HIS A 157 -9.29 20.64 0.15
CA HIS A 157 -8.34 19.86 0.91
C HIS A 157 -8.72 18.38 0.81
N ALA A 158 -8.03 17.64 -0.03
CA ALA A 158 -8.20 16.19 -0.14
C ALA A 158 -7.41 15.49 0.95
N VAL A 159 -8.02 14.51 1.62
CA VAL A 159 -7.36 13.74 2.67
C VAL A 159 -7.42 12.26 2.34
N ILE A 160 -6.26 11.64 2.25
CA ILE A 160 -6.09 10.25 1.86
C ILE A 160 -5.31 9.52 2.96
N THR A 161 -5.81 8.37 3.37
CA THR A 161 -5.21 7.58 4.44
C THR A 161 -4.83 6.19 3.97
N GLY A 162 -3.84 5.58 4.62
CA GLY A 162 -3.41 4.22 4.38
C GLY A 162 -2.79 3.58 5.60
N HIS A 163 -2.85 2.27 5.66
CA HIS A 163 -2.24 1.53 6.75
C HIS A 163 -0.72 1.66 6.81
N SER A 164 -0.17 1.52 8.01
CA SER A 164 1.24 1.22 8.28
C SER A 164 1.33 0.09 9.30
N GLY A 165 2.43 -0.67 9.23
CA GLY A 165 2.69 -1.77 10.17
C GLY A 165 1.96 -3.07 9.83
N LEU A 166 1.47 -3.23 8.61
CA LEU A 166 0.91 -4.51 8.16
C LEU A 166 2.04 -5.50 7.84
N ALA A 167 1.91 -6.73 8.34
CA ALA A 167 2.89 -7.78 8.06
C ALA A 167 2.88 -8.24 6.58
N GLU A 168 1.79 -7.99 5.88
CA GLU A 168 1.48 -8.55 4.57
C GLU A 168 1.46 -7.51 3.44
N ALA A 169 1.62 -6.21 3.74
CA ALA A 169 1.64 -5.14 2.74
C ALA A 169 2.47 -3.96 3.23
N THR A 170 3.11 -3.25 2.30
CA THR A 170 3.96 -2.10 2.64
C THR A 170 3.16 -0.80 2.79
N MET A 171 2.09 -0.64 2.00
CA MET A 171 1.20 0.54 2.03
C MET A 171 1.96 1.86 2.30
N PHE A 172 1.63 2.54 3.41
CA PHE A 172 2.27 3.76 3.88
C PHE A 172 3.35 3.58 4.96
N ASP A 173 3.96 2.38 5.08
CA ASP A 173 5.07 2.11 6.03
C ASP A 173 6.22 3.11 5.91
N ASN A 174 6.44 3.62 4.71
CA ASN A 174 7.54 4.54 4.44
C ASN A 174 7.12 6.01 4.36
N LEU A 175 5.87 6.33 4.69
CA LEU A 175 5.41 7.72 4.68
C LEU A 175 6.24 8.61 5.63
N GLU A 176 6.77 8.05 6.72
CA GLU A 176 7.68 8.73 7.64
C GLU A 176 9.01 9.20 7.02
N LYS A 177 9.38 8.64 5.84
CA LYS A 177 10.61 9.00 5.11
C LYS A 177 10.39 10.15 4.12
N VAL A 178 9.15 10.55 3.90
CA VAL A 178 8.82 11.69 3.04
C VAL A 178 9.32 12.98 3.69
N GLN A 179 9.92 13.84 2.88
CA GLN A 179 10.51 15.10 3.34
C GLN A 179 9.80 16.30 2.72
N VAL A 180 9.89 17.44 3.39
CA VAL A 180 9.45 18.72 2.83
C VAL A 180 10.18 18.98 1.50
N GLY A 181 9.41 19.26 0.47
CA GLY A 181 9.90 19.43 -0.91
C GLY A 181 9.68 18.23 -1.82
N ASP A 182 9.37 17.05 -1.29
CA ASP A 182 9.02 15.87 -2.09
C ASP A 182 7.73 16.11 -2.90
N MET A 183 7.61 15.41 -4.02
CA MET A 183 6.43 15.51 -4.88
C MET A 183 5.50 14.34 -4.66
N VAL A 184 4.21 14.65 -4.61
CA VAL A 184 3.10 13.69 -4.58
C VAL A 184 2.25 13.90 -5.82
N TYR A 185 1.99 12.84 -6.55
CA TYR A 185 1.16 12.87 -7.75
C TYR A 185 -0.16 12.16 -7.46
N VAL A 186 -1.26 12.76 -7.90
CA VAL A 186 -2.59 12.18 -7.79
C VAL A 186 -3.21 12.15 -9.19
N ASP A 187 -3.40 10.96 -9.73
CA ASP A 187 -4.10 10.74 -10.98
C ASP A 187 -5.58 10.48 -10.69
N THR A 188 -6.44 11.40 -11.09
CA THR A 188 -7.88 11.27 -10.97
C THR A 188 -8.51 11.37 -12.35
N VAL A 189 -9.08 10.27 -12.81
CA VAL A 189 -9.72 10.15 -14.13
C VAL A 189 -8.77 10.57 -15.29
N GLY A 190 -7.47 10.23 -15.18
CA GLY A 190 -6.46 10.58 -16.17
C GLY A 190 -6.03 12.05 -16.13
N LYS A 191 -6.43 12.82 -15.12
CA LYS A 191 -5.90 14.15 -14.82
C LYS A 191 -4.92 14.05 -13.67
N VAL A 192 -3.65 14.28 -13.96
CA VAL A 192 -2.60 14.27 -12.95
C VAL A 192 -2.50 15.61 -12.25
N LEU A 193 -2.57 15.56 -10.93
CA LEU A 193 -2.38 16.69 -10.03
C LEU A 193 -1.05 16.51 -9.32
N THR A 194 -0.21 17.56 -9.27
CA THR A 194 1.07 17.54 -8.58
C THR A 194 1.01 18.40 -7.34
N TYR A 195 1.39 17.81 -6.21
CA TYR A 195 1.48 18.47 -4.92
C TYR A 195 2.90 18.40 -4.40
N LYS A 196 3.38 19.48 -3.78
CA LYS A 196 4.69 19.54 -3.12
C LYS A 196 4.49 19.49 -1.62
N VAL A 197 5.20 18.60 -0.95
CA VAL A 197 5.15 18.47 0.52
C VAL A 197 5.66 19.77 1.16
N THR A 198 4.86 20.33 2.05
CA THR A 198 5.12 21.59 2.73
C THR A 198 5.45 21.40 4.20
N ASP A 199 4.85 20.39 4.85
CA ASP A 199 5.03 20.13 6.28
C ASP A 199 4.69 18.69 6.62
N THR A 200 5.17 18.23 7.80
CA THR A 200 4.81 16.95 8.39
C THR A 200 4.58 17.11 9.88
N GLU A 201 3.50 16.55 10.40
CA GLU A 201 3.18 16.60 11.83
C GLU A 201 2.73 15.25 12.38
N VAL A 202 2.90 15.05 13.68
CA VAL A 202 2.40 13.88 14.40
C VAL A 202 1.38 14.36 15.43
N VAL A 203 0.15 13.85 15.30
CA VAL A 203 -1.00 14.31 16.09
C VAL A 203 -1.75 13.13 16.73
N LEU A 204 -2.61 13.42 17.69
CA LEU A 204 -3.57 12.43 18.20
C LEU A 204 -4.69 12.20 17.18
N PRO A 205 -5.33 11.01 17.17
CA PRO A 205 -6.40 10.68 16.24
C PRO A 205 -7.61 11.65 16.27
N SER A 206 -7.80 12.38 17.36
CA SER A 206 -8.86 13.38 17.53
C SER A 206 -8.51 14.77 17.01
N GLU A 207 -7.25 15.03 16.66
CA GLU A 207 -6.76 16.33 16.22
C GLU A 207 -6.88 16.42 14.69
N ILE A 208 -7.96 17.05 14.22
CA ILE A 208 -8.34 17.15 12.79
C ILE A 208 -8.31 18.59 12.26
N GLU A 209 -7.87 19.57 13.06
CA GLU A 209 -7.95 20.99 12.68
C GLU A 209 -7.10 21.30 11.43
N SER A 210 -5.94 20.68 11.31
CA SER A 210 -5.03 20.83 10.16
C SER A 210 -5.59 20.22 8.86
N LEU A 211 -6.66 19.42 8.92
CA LEU A 211 -7.30 18.81 7.76
C LEU A 211 -8.36 19.71 7.10
N ARG A 212 -8.61 20.89 7.64
CA ARG A 212 -9.60 21.83 7.11
C ARG A 212 -9.12 22.50 5.84
N ALA A 213 -10.02 22.68 4.88
CA ALA A 213 -9.74 23.47 3.69
C ALA A 213 -9.38 24.92 4.07
N GLN A 214 -8.39 25.49 3.39
CA GLN A 214 -7.91 26.86 3.58
C GLN A 214 -8.27 27.70 2.37
N LYS A 215 -8.68 28.94 2.62
CA LYS A 215 -9.10 29.88 1.57
C LYS A 215 -7.95 30.13 0.58
N GLY A 216 -8.22 29.99 -0.71
CA GLY A 216 -7.28 30.24 -1.80
C GLY A 216 -6.26 29.12 -2.01
N LYS A 217 -6.32 28.01 -1.25
CA LYS A 217 -5.38 26.90 -1.36
C LYS A 217 -6.04 25.64 -1.95
N ASP A 218 -5.23 24.86 -2.63
CA ASP A 218 -5.49 23.49 -3.09
C ASP A 218 -4.54 22.56 -2.34
N LEU A 219 -5.06 21.83 -1.34
CA LEU A 219 -4.28 21.08 -0.38
C LEU A 219 -4.54 19.57 -0.49
N LEU A 220 -3.49 18.81 -0.20
CA LEU A 220 -3.54 17.36 -0.01
C LEU A 220 -2.89 17.00 1.33
N THR A 221 -3.51 16.11 2.09
CA THR A 221 -2.87 15.49 3.26
C THR A 221 -2.92 13.97 3.13
N LEU A 222 -1.76 13.34 3.32
CA LEU A 222 -1.62 11.90 3.44
C LEU A 222 -1.51 11.54 4.92
N ILE A 223 -2.25 10.50 5.34
CA ILE A 223 -2.30 10.09 6.76
C ILE A 223 -1.93 8.62 6.90
N THR A 224 -1.16 8.32 7.93
CA THR A 224 -0.93 6.94 8.39
C THR A 224 -0.81 6.87 9.90
N CYS A 225 -0.85 5.65 10.44
CA CYS A 225 -0.63 5.41 11.87
C CYS A 225 0.86 5.49 12.22
N THR A 226 1.17 6.01 13.40
CA THR A 226 2.53 6.07 13.95
C THR A 226 2.50 5.96 15.48
N PRO A 227 3.58 5.50 16.20
CA PRO A 227 4.74 4.80 15.65
C PRO A 227 4.37 3.45 15.00
N TYR A 228 5.25 2.95 14.12
CA TYR A 228 5.05 1.67 13.41
C TYR A 228 4.61 0.54 14.36
N ALA A 229 3.55 -0.18 14.02
CA ALA A 229 2.91 -1.26 14.78
C ALA A 229 2.34 -0.87 16.17
N ILE A 230 2.55 0.36 16.68
CA ILE A 230 1.99 0.85 17.95
C ILE A 230 0.70 1.63 17.69
N ASN A 231 0.68 2.47 16.65
CA ASN A 231 -0.51 3.12 16.07
C ASN A 231 -1.26 4.09 17.00
N THR A 232 -0.58 4.66 18.00
CA THR A 232 -1.20 5.57 18.98
C THR A 232 -1.45 6.98 18.45
N HIS A 233 -0.72 7.39 17.42
CA HIS A 233 -0.79 8.70 16.80
C HIS A 233 -1.03 8.58 15.30
N ARG A 234 -1.20 9.72 14.64
CA ARG A 234 -1.27 9.85 13.19
C ARG A 234 -0.10 10.69 12.70
N LEU A 235 0.60 10.20 11.69
CA LEU A 235 1.52 11.00 10.89
C LEU A 235 0.72 11.63 9.75
N LEU A 236 0.77 12.95 9.65
CA LEU A 236 0.19 13.74 8.59
C LEU A 236 1.32 14.32 7.72
N VAL A 237 1.22 14.12 6.42
CA VAL A 237 2.10 14.72 5.42
C VAL A 237 1.28 15.69 4.59
N HIS A 238 1.50 16.98 4.79
CA HIS A 238 0.78 18.07 4.14
C HIS A 238 1.48 18.49 2.86
N ALA A 239 0.71 18.69 1.80
CA ALA A 239 1.21 19.12 0.52
C ALA A 239 0.29 20.16 -0.12
N GLU A 240 0.87 21.10 -0.88
CA GLU A 240 0.16 22.16 -1.58
C GLU A 240 0.36 21.99 -3.09
N ARG A 241 -0.67 22.31 -3.86
CA ARG A 241 -0.70 22.20 -5.30
C ARG A 241 0.41 23.01 -5.95
N VAL A 242 1.09 22.41 -6.93
CA VAL A 242 2.06 23.07 -7.81
C VAL A 242 1.74 22.78 -9.29
N GLU A 243 2.37 23.51 -10.22
CA GLU A 243 2.23 23.19 -11.63
C GLU A 243 2.72 21.77 -11.93
N THR A 244 1.94 21.03 -12.72
CA THR A 244 2.26 19.66 -13.11
C THR A 244 3.27 19.67 -14.22
N SER A 245 4.39 18.95 -14.05
CA SER A 245 5.34 18.61 -15.10
C SER A 245 5.01 17.21 -15.63
N GLU A 246 4.63 17.10 -16.90
CA GLU A 246 4.25 15.82 -17.52
C GLU A 246 5.41 14.82 -17.60
N GLU A 247 6.66 15.28 -17.57
CA GLU A 247 7.86 14.44 -17.72
C GLU A 247 8.17 13.57 -16.49
N ASN A 248 7.53 13.81 -15.34
CA ASN A 248 7.89 13.21 -14.06
C ASN A 248 6.83 12.26 -13.48
N LEU A 249 5.96 11.70 -14.30
CA LEU A 249 4.99 10.70 -13.84
C LEU A 249 5.71 9.38 -13.52
N PRO A 250 5.72 8.93 -12.26
CA PRO A 250 6.37 7.69 -11.92
C PRO A 250 5.57 6.50 -12.44
N GLN A 251 6.28 5.53 -13.02
CA GLN A 251 5.66 4.27 -13.41
C GLN A 251 5.37 3.41 -12.17
N SER A 252 4.26 2.69 -12.19
CA SER A 252 3.95 1.72 -11.15
C SER A 252 5.02 0.63 -11.11
N ALA A 253 5.63 0.43 -9.95
CA ALA A 253 6.63 -0.60 -9.73
C ALA A 253 6.29 -1.42 -8.48
N VAL A 254 6.56 -2.72 -8.52
CA VAL A 254 6.46 -3.57 -7.32
C VAL A 254 7.64 -3.26 -6.41
N ARG A 255 7.33 -2.80 -5.21
CA ARG A 255 8.34 -2.38 -4.25
C ARG A 255 9.02 -3.56 -3.56
N TRP A 256 10.35 -3.52 -3.49
CA TRP A 256 11.18 -4.39 -2.65
C TRP A 256 11.68 -3.65 -1.41
N GLU A 257 11.43 -4.22 -0.24
CA GLU A 257 11.91 -3.68 1.03
C GLU A 257 13.20 -4.38 1.47
N GLY A 258 14.10 -3.65 2.14
CA GLY A 258 15.38 -4.21 2.60
C GLY A 258 15.21 -5.40 3.54
N TRP A 259 14.17 -5.41 4.38
CA TRP A 259 13.89 -6.53 5.29
C TRP A 259 13.53 -7.84 4.55
N MET A 260 12.96 -7.76 3.34
CA MET A 260 12.69 -8.94 2.49
C MET A 260 14.00 -9.63 2.09
N ALA A 261 14.99 -8.84 1.65
CA ALA A 261 16.31 -9.37 1.27
C ALA A 261 17.00 -10.06 2.46
N TRP A 262 16.98 -9.46 3.65
CA TRP A 262 17.57 -10.06 4.84
C TRP A 262 16.90 -11.38 5.25
N ARG A 263 15.59 -11.50 5.15
CA ARG A 263 14.90 -12.77 5.44
C ARG A 263 15.24 -13.85 4.42
N ILE A 264 15.37 -13.52 3.15
CA ILE A 264 15.81 -14.46 2.11
C ILE A 264 17.24 -14.92 2.39
N LEU A 265 18.17 -14.01 2.69
CA LEU A 265 19.54 -14.34 3.03
C LEU A 265 19.63 -15.23 4.28
N ALA A 266 18.82 -14.96 5.32
CA ALA A 266 18.74 -15.79 6.51
C ALA A 266 18.23 -17.20 6.18
N ALA A 267 17.20 -17.34 5.36
CA ALA A 267 16.68 -18.63 4.92
C ALA A 267 17.73 -19.42 4.13
N LEU A 268 18.46 -18.78 3.21
CA LEU A 268 19.54 -19.39 2.45
C LEU A 268 20.70 -19.84 3.36
N ALA A 269 21.06 -19.04 4.37
CA ALA A 269 22.07 -19.40 5.35
C ALA A 269 21.67 -20.64 6.17
N ILE A 270 20.42 -20.72 6.62
CA ILE A 270 19.88 -21.88 7.33
C ILE A 270 19.99 -23.14 6.45
N VAL A 271 19.55 -23.06 5.20
CA VAL A 271 19.62 -24.17 4.26
C VAL A 271 21.09 -24.62 4.01
N ALA A 272 22.01 -23.66 3.83
CA ALA A 272 23.42 -23.92 3.62
C ALA A 272 24.06 -24.64 4.84
N VAL A 273 23.76 -24.19 6.06
CA VAL A 273 24.23 -24.82 7.30
C VAL A 273 23.70 -26.24 7.41
N VAL A 274 22.40 -26.46 7.19
CA VAL A 274 21.79 -27.80 7.24
C VAL A 274 22.43 -28.73 6.20
N LEU A 275 22.64 -28.24 4.99
CA LEU A 275 23.31 -29.01 3.92
C LEU A 275 24.77 -29.35 4.29
N ALA A 276 25.52 -28.41 4.83
CA ALA A 276 26.91 -28.65 5.28
C ALA A 276 26.97 -29.72 6.38
N ILE A 277 26.05 -29.65 7.37
CA ILE A 277 25.97 -30.68 8.43
C ILE A 277 25.62 -32.04 7.83
N TYR A 278 24.69 -32.10 6.91
CA TYR A 278 24.29 -33.34 6.23
C TYR A 278 25.47 -33.95 5.44
N LEU A 279 26.18 -33.13 4.65
CA LEU A 279 27.34 -33.60 3.87
C LEU A 279 28.49 -34.10 4.75
N ARG A 280 28.78 -33.37 5.85
CA ARG A 280 29.80 -33.81 6.83
C ARG A 280 29.45 -35.16 7.46
N ARG A 281 28.21 -35.36 7.89
CA ARG A 281 27.72 -36.63 8.46
C ARG A 281 27.79 -37.76 7.46
N ARG A 282 27.46 -37.51 6.18
CA ARG A 282 27.54 -38.51 5.11
C ARG A 282 28.98 -38.88 4.78
N ALA A 283 29.93 -37.94 4.82
CA ALA A 283 31.34 -38.20 4.61
C ALA A 283 31.93 -39.06 5.73
N GLY A 284 31.67 -38.74 7.01
CA GLY A 284 32.13 -39.52 8.16
C GLY A 284 31.59 -40.96 8.21
N ASN A 285 30.32 -41.18 7.80
CA ASN A 285 29.75 -42.52 7.72
C ASN A 285 30.46 -43.41 6.65
N LYS A 286 30.85 -42.80 5.51
CA LYS A 286 31.58 -43.54 4.46
C LYS A 286 33.00 -43.92 4.86
N GLU A 287 33.63 -43.17 5.76
CA GLU A 287 34.95 -43.44 6.28
C GLU A 287 34.90 -44.61 7.28
N ASN A 288 33.87 -44.68 8.15
CA ASN A 288 33.64 -45.79 9.05
C ASN A 288 33.25 -47.12 8.39
N GLU A 289 32.67 -47.11 7.18
CA GLU A 289 32.37 -48.33 6.41
C GLU A 289 33.58 -48.89 5.65
N ARG A 290 34.71 -48.16 5.63
CA ARG A 290 35.97 -48.57 4.94
C ARG A 290 37.02 -49.10 5.89
N VAL A 291 36.81 -49.02 7.18
CA VAL A 291 37.63 -49.61 8.24
C VAL A 291 37.02 -50.92 8.71
#